data_b0f831e7fb1dc189a192d3f754be3c17
#
_entry.id   b0f831e7fb1dc189a192d3f754be3c17
#
_cell.length_a   1.000
_cell.length_b   1.000
_cell.length_c   1.000
_cell.angle_alpha   90.00
_cell.angle_beta   90.00
_cell.angle_gamma   90.00
#
_symmetry.space_group_name_H-M   'P 1'
#
loop_
_entity.id
_entity.type
_entity.pdbx_description
1 polymer ?
#
loop_
_entity_poly.entity_id
_entity_poly.type
_entity_poly.pdbx_seq_one_letter_code
_entity_poly.pdbx_strand_id
1 'polypeptide(L)'
;MGSGQWHVEKRSTLRNDSFVKESGSAPETGCLSIVVLGASGDLAKKKTFPALFNLYRQGFLNPDEVHIFGYARTQLSDEELRDRIRGYLVDQKNADALSKFLQLIKYVSGPYDSEEGFQRLDRAISEHEISKRSSEGSSRRLFYLALPPSVYPSVCKMIKTCCMNKSDLGGWTRIVVEKPFGKDLESAEQLSSQIGELFDESQIYRIDHYLGKELVQNMLVLRFANRFFLPLWNRDNIENVQIVFREDFGTEGRGGYFDEYGIIRDIIQNHLLQASIPDIIFIYLQVLCLVAMEKPISLKPEHIRDEKVKVLQSVVPITDEEVVLGQYEGYRDDPTVPDDSNTPTFATTILRIHNERWEGVPFILKAGKALNSRKAEIRIQFKDVPGDIFRCIKQGRNEFVIRLQPSEAMYMKLTVKQPGLEMQTVQSELDLSYGQRYQGVSIPEAYERLILDTIKGDQQHFVRRDELKVAWEIFTPLLHRIDKGEVKSIPYKPGSRGPKEADQLLEKAGYLQTHGYIWIPPTL
;
A
#
# COMPACT_ATOMS: atom_id res chain seq x y z
N MET A 1 11.13 5.35 -46.68
CA MET A 1 9.75 5.52 -46.27
C MET A 1 9.84 5.70 -44.75
N GLY A 2 9.59 6.89 -44.31
CA GLY A 2 10.13 7.41 -43.06
C GLY A 2 9.52 6.82 -41.81
N SER A 3 10.36 6.24 -40.98
CA SER A 3 10.07 5.96 -39.57
C SER A 3 10.08 7.27 -38.77
N GLY A 4 8.90 7.78 -38.47
CA GLY A 4 8.77 8.93 -37.57
C GLY A 4 9.17 8.54 -36.16
N GLN A 5 10.41 8.72 -35.82
CA GLN A 5 10.88 8.73 -34.44
C GLN A 5 10.33 10.00 -33.78
N TRP A 6 9.42 9.83 -32.85
CA TRP A 6 9.03 10.90 -31.93
C TRP A 6 10.20 11.10 -30.95
N HIS A 7 11.04 12.09 -31.23
CA HIS A 7 12.02 12.56 -30.27
C HIS A 7 11.28 13.26 -29.13
N VAL A 8 11.22 12.61 -27.98
CA VAL A 8 11.01 13.32 -26.72
C VAL A 8 12.26 14.13 -26.47
N GLU A 9 12.21 15.43 -26.72
CA GLU A 9 13.29 16.34 -26.31
C GLU A 9 13.56 16.12 -24.83
N LYS A 10 14.79 15.76 -24.50
CA LYS A 10 15.32 15.79 -23.14
C LYS A 10 15.29 17.25 -22.67
N ARG A 11 14.18 17.70 -22.12
CA ARG A 11 14.18 18.85 -21.22
C ARG A 11 14.82 18.40 -19.90
N SER A 12 16.12 18.29 -19.90
CA SER A 12 16.95 18.40 -18.71
C SER A 12 16.75 19.81 -18.19
N THR A 13 16.32 19.91 -16.93
CA THR A 13 16.01 21.12 -16.14
C THR A 13 14.54 21.50 -16.07
N LEU A 14 13.68 20.56 -15.62
CA LEU A 14 12.63 20.94 -14.72
C LEU A 14 13.23 20.85 -13.31
N ARG A 15 13.88 21.93 -12.90
CA ARG A 15 14.14 22.19 -11.48
C ARG A 15 12.81 22.13 -10.74
N ASN A 16 12.85 21.51 -9.58
CA ASN A 16 11.80 21.32 -8.57
C ASN A 16 11.09 22.59 -8.07
N ASP A 17 10.95 23.64 -8.85
CA ASP A 17 10.48 24.95 -8.38
C ASP A 17 8.96 25.18 -8.48
N SER A 18 8.20 24.27 -9.10
CA SER A 18 6.75 24.52 -9.30
C SER A 18 5.80 23.84 -8.30
N PHE A 19 6.27 22.86 -7.52
CA PHE A 19 5.44 22.20 -6.49
C PHE A 19 5.67 22.73 -5.06
N VAL A 20 6.67 23.60 -4.85
CA VAL A 20 7.05 24.13 -3.52
C VAL A 20 6.26 25.41 -3.15
N LYS A 21 5.44 25.97 -4.05
CA LYS A 21 4.87 27.34 -3.83
C LYS A 21 3.46 27.41 -3.28
N GLU A 22 2.76 26.30 -2.95
CA GLU A 22 1.43 26.38 -2.32
C GLU A 22 1.36 25.90 -0.87
N SER A 23 2.35 25.24 -0.33
CA SER A 23 2.54 25.13 1.12
C SER A 23 3.47 26.27 1.54
N GLY A 24 2.93 27.32 2.13
CA GLY A 24 3.68 28.50 2.59
C GLY A 24 4.63 28.24 3.76
N SER A 25 5.29 27.09 3.82
CA SER A 25 6.39 26.80 4.74
C SER A 25 7.70 26.96 3.99
N ALA A 26 8.57 27.82 4.51
CA ALA A 26 9.98 27.88 4.12
C ALA A 26 10.57 26.43 4.11
N PRO A 27 11.56 26.11 3.24
CA PRO A 27 12.21 24.83 3.26
C PRO A 27 12.66 24.54 4.69
N GLU A 28 12.22 23.42 5.25
CA GLU A 28 12.57 23.01 6.60
C GLU A 28 14.09 22.79 6.64
N THR A 29 14.81 23.79 7.15
CA THR A 29 16.27 23.74 7.35
C THR A 29 16.55 23.17 8.73
N GLY A 30 17.62 22.42 8.87
CA GLY A 30 18.06 21.85 10.15
C GLY A 30 18.50 20.41 10.03
N CYS A 31 19.05 19.88 11.09
CA CYS A 31 19.52 18.50 11.17
C CYS A 31 18.34 17.51 11.09
N LEU A 32 18.50 16.44 10.31
CA LEU A 32 17.52 15.36 10.18
C LEU A 32 18.07 14.07 10.79
N SER A 33 17.47 13.64 11.89
CA SER A 33 17.79 12.38 12.55
C SER A 33 16.71 11.34 12.21
N ILE A 34 17.08 10.27 11.49
CA ILE A 34 16.19 9.16 11.15
C ILE A 34 16.52 7.99 12.06
N VAL A 35 15.59 7.61 12.93
CA VAL A 35 15.74 6.50 13.86
C VAL A 35 14.96 5.29 13.37
N VAL A 36 15.65 4.20 13.05
CA VAL A 36 15.05 2.92 12.67
C VAL A 36 14.99 2.01 13.89
N LEU A 37 13.80 1.88 14.47
CA LEU A 37 13.55 0.98 15.60
C LEU A 37 13.27 -0.43 15.07
N GLY A 38 13.98 -1.44 15.61
CA GLY A 38 13.98 -2.78 15.00
C GLY A 38 15.05 -2.95 13.92
N ALA A 39 16.12 -2.16 13.96
CA ALA A 39 17.16 -2.06 12.93
C ALA A 39 17.83 -3.39 12.57
N SER A 40 17.90 -4.36 13.50
CA SER A 40 18.43 -5.71 13.27
C SER A 40 17.43 -6.66 12.62
N GLY A 41 16.17 -6.25 12.44
CA GLY A 41 15.08 -7.05 11.91
C GLY A 41 15.04 -7.10 10.36
N ASP A 42 14.24 -8.01 9.84
CA ASP A 42 14.15 -8.25 8.38
C ASP A 42 13.52 -7.09 7.62
N LEU A 43 12.48 -6.45 8.18
CA LEU A 43 11.84 -5.30 7.53
C LEU A 43 12.84 -4.16 7.34
N ALA A 44 13.59 -3.82 8.41
CA ALA A 44 14.61 -2.79 8.33
C ALA A 44 15.66 -3.10 7.26
N LYS A 45 16.21 -4.33 7.27
CA LYS A 45 17.26 -4.76 6.33
C LYS A 45 16.77 -4.79 4.88
N LYS A 46 15.58 -5.32 4.64
CA LYS A 46 15.07 -5.62 3.29
C LYS A 46 14.31 -4.46 2.65
N LYS A 47 13.78 -3.52 3.45
CA LYS A 47 12.92 -2.43 2.96
C LYS A 47 13.37 -1.04 3.43
N THR A 48 13.50 -0.81 4.74
CA THR A 48 13.74 0.54 5.27
C THR A 48 15.12 1.07 4.88
N PHE A 49 16.20 0.33 5.15
CA PHE A 49 17.55 0.76 4.77
C PHE A 49 17.76 0.87 3.25
N PRO A 50 17.26 -0.08 2.41
CA PRO A 50 17.31 0.09 0.96
C PRO A 50 16.57 1.34 0.46
N ALA A 51 15.39 1.65 1.01
CA ALA A 51 14.65 2.86 0.66
C ALA A 51 15.43 4.13 1.04
N LEU A 52 16.01 4.17 2.25
CA LEU A 52 16.85 5.28 2.69
C LEU A 52 18.11 5.44 1.80
N PHE A 53 18.74 4.33 1.41
CA PHE A 53 19.89 4.36 0.49
C PHE A 53 19.50 4.90 -0.89
N ASN A 54 18.36 4.48 -1.42
CA ASN A 54 17.88 4.98 -2.70
C ASN A 54 17.55 6.49 -2.65
N LEU A 55 16.92 6.97 -1.57
CA LEU A 55 16.68 8.40 -1.35
C LEU A 55 17.98 9.19 -1.23
N TYR A 56 18.98 8.63 -0.53
CA TYR A 56 20.31 9.22 -0.44
C TYR A 56 20.97 9.34 -1.82
N ARG A 57 20.97 8.26 -2.59
CA ARG A 57 21.57 8.19 -3.92
C ARG A 57 20.92 9.14 -4.93
N GLN A 58 19.60 9.37 -4.77
CA GLN A 58 18.82 10.30 -5.59
C GLN A 58 18.97 11.77 -5.15
N GLY A 59 19.70 12.03 -4.05
CA GLY A 59 19.95 13.38 -3.54
C GLY A 59 18.82 13.97 -2.68
N PHE A 60 17.82 13.15 -2.28
CA PHE A 60 16.75 13.59 -1.37
C PHE A 60 17.20 13.65 0.09
N LEU A 61 18.23 12.89 0.46
CA LEU A 61 18.86 12.94 1.78
C LEU A 61 20.21 13.61 1.66
N ASN A 62 20.30 14.83 2.18
CA ASN A 62 21.58 15.57 2.18
C ASN A 62 22.52 15.00 3.26
N PRO A 63 23.70 14.47 2.90
CA PRO A 63 24.64 13.88 3.86
C PRO A 63 25.15 14.86 4.91
N ASP A 64 25.10 16.16 4.63
CA ASP A 64 25.51 17.18 5.58
C ASP A 64 24.47 17.47 6.67
N GLU A 65 23.23 17.06 6.46
CA GLU A 65 22.10 17.27 7.38
C GLU A 65 21.60 15.99 8.02
N VAL A 66 21.71 14.84 7.32
CA VAL A 66 21.09 13.59 7.74
C VAL A 66 22.02 12.71 8.56
N HIS A 67 21.47 12.06 9.58
CA HIS A 67 22.09 10.92 10.25
C HIS A 67 21.04 9.83 10.52
N ILE A 68 21.46 8.57 10.46
CA ILE A 68 20.58 7.42 10.64
C ILE A 68 21.00 6.65 11.89
N PHE A 69 20.07 6.46 12.80
CA PHE A 69 20.27 5.70 14.01
C PHE A 69 19.49 4.38 13.94
N GLY A 70 20.20 3.24 14.02
CA GLY A 70 19.58 1.95 14.23
C GLY A 70 19.41 1.69 15.73
N TYR A 71 18.22 1.26 16.17
CA TYR A 71 17.97 0.84 17.55
C TYR A 71 17.31 -0.53 17.60
N ALA A 72 17.86 -1.46 18.36
CA ALA A 72 17.25 -2.76 18.64
C ALA A 72 17.81 -3.42 19.90
N ARG A 73 17.16 -4.52 20.34
CA ARG A 73 17.57 -5.27 21.54
C ARG A 73 18.89 -6.04 21.37
N THR A 74 19.20 -6.43 20.14
CA THR A 74 20.41 -7.19 19.82
C THR A 74 21.64 -6.34 20.09
N GLN A 75 22.63 -6.88 20.79
CA GLN A 75 23.92 -6.20 20.97
C GLN A 75 24.73 -6.30 19.69
N LEU A 76 25.01 -5.17 19.06
CA LEU A 76 25.79 -5.05 17.82
C LEU A 76 26.64 -3.80 17.90
N SER A 77 27.77 -3.81 17.20
CA SER A 77 28.54 -2.61 16.87
C SER A 77 27.94 -1.92 15.62
N ASP A 78 28.38 -0.70 15.35
CA ASP A 78 28.05 0.03 14.12
C ASP A 78 28.45 -0.79 12.87
N GLU A 79 29.62 -1.40 12.89
CA GLU A 79 30.17 -2.18 11.79
C GLU A 79 29.34 -3.45 11.54
N GLU A 80 28.99 -4.18 12.59
CA GLU A 80 28.15 -5.38 12.48
C GLU A 80 26.77 -5.08 11.88
N LEU A 81 26.13 -3.95 12.26
CA LEU A 81 24.90 -3.55 11.61
C LEU A 81 25.13 -3.21 10.14
N ARG A 82 26.14 -2.41 9.82
CA ARG A 82 26.49 -2.02 8.45
C ARG A 82 26.73 -3.24 7.56
N ASP A 83 27.43 -4.24 8.07
CA ASP A 83 27.69 -5.48 7.31
C ASP A 83 26.41 -6.30 7.08
N ARG A 84 25.51 -6.38 8.08
CA ARG A 84 24.23 -7.07 7.96
C ARG A 84 23.31 -6.46 6.91
N ILE A 85 23.35 -5.15 6.71
CA ILE A 85 22.52 -4.45 5.73
C ILE A 85 23.18 -4.33 4.36
N ARG A 86 24.50 -4.36 4.28
CA ARG A 86 25.28 -4.16 3.05
C ARG A 86 24.79 -5.02 1.88
N GLY A 87 24.49 -6.30 2.13
CA GLY A 87 24.03 -7.25 1.10
C GLY A 87 22.66 -6.92 0.50
N TYR A 88 21.87 -6.05 1.15
CA TYR A 88 20.56 -5.60 0.67
C TYR A 88 20.62 -4.24 -0.04
N LEU A 89 21.75 -3.54 0.07
CA LEU A 89 21.96 -2.23 -0.57
C LEU A 89 22.68 -2.45 -1.91
N VAL A 90 21.88 -2.75 -2.94
CA VAL A 90 22.44 -3.10 -4.25
C VAL A 90 22.79 -1.84 -5.03
N ASP A 91 24.08 -1.60 -5.22
CA ASP A 91 24.56 -0.72 -6.28
C ASP A 91 25.87 -1.27 -6.85
N GLN A 92 25.77 -2.00 -7.96
CA GLN A 92 26.95 -2.52 -8.66
C GLN A 92 27.80 -1.43 -9.33
N LYS A 93 27.28 -0.18 -9.41
CA LYS A 93 27.93 0.90 -10.18
C LYS A 93 28.56 1.98 -9.31
N ASN A 94 28.27 2.04 -7.99
CA ASN A 94 28.72 3.16 -7.15
C ASN A 94 29.09 2.74 -5.72
N ALA A 95 30.19 2.01 -5.58
CA ALA A 95 30.72 1.56 -4.28
C ALA A 95 31.05 2.73 -3.34
N ASP A 96 31.40 3.91 -3.87
CA ASP A 96 31.70 5.10 -3.08
C ASP A 96 30.44 5.67 -2.39
N ALA A 97 29.32 5.75 -3.11
CA ALA A 97 28.06 6.19 -2.52
C ALA A 97 27.57 5.25 -1.41
N LEU A 98 27.73 3.93 -1.61
CA LEU A 98 27.40 2.94 -0.59
C LEU A 98 28.27 3.11 0.66
N SER A 99 29.58 3.28 0.49
CA SER A 99 30.49 3.49 1.62
C SER A 99 30.14 4.74 2.41
N LYS A 100 29.89 5.86 1.75
CA LYS A 100 29.48 7.11 2.39
C LYS A 100 28.14 7.00 3.11
N PHE A 101 27.15 6.34 2.48
CA PHE A 101 25.85 6.11 3.12
C PHE A 101 25.98 5.28 4.41
N LEU A 102 26.76 4.20 4.38
CA LEU A 102 26.97 3.35 5.55
C LEU A 102 27.61 4.13 6.71
N GLN A 103 28.46 5.12 6.44
CA GLN A 103 29.07 5.97 7.47
C GLN A 103 28.04 6.89 8.18
N LEU A 104 26.89 7.17 7.55
CA LEU A 104 25.80 7.93 8.18
C LEU A 104 25.04 7.10 9.23
N ILE A 105 25.30 5.79 9.34
CA ILE A 105 24.55 4.89 10.21
C ILE A 105 25.32 4.64 11.49
N LYS A 106 24.68 4.95 12.63
CA LYS A 106 25.10 4.57 13.99
C LYS A 106 24.12 3.57 14.59
N TYR A 107 24.57 2.75 15.51
CA TYR A 107 23.75 1.77 16.20
C TYR A 107 23.75 1.98 17.70
N VAL A 108 22.57 1.90 18.29
CA VAL A 108 22.38 1.92 19.75
C VAL A 108 21.57 0.68 20.14
N SER A 109 22.10 -0.14 21.05
CA SER A 109 21.40 -1.31 21.56
C SER A 109 20.64 -1.00 22.84
N GLY A 110 19.42 -1.54 22.97
CA GLY A 110 18.64 -1.42 24.20
C GLY A 110 17.26 -2.09 24.12
N PRO A 111 16.67 -2.43 25.28
CA PRO A 111 15.29 -2.91 25.34
C PRO A 111 14.30 -1.83 24.90
N TYR A 112 13.11 -2.26 24.40
CA TYR A 112 12.09 -1.34 23.89
C TYR A 112 11.24 -0.67 24.98
N ASP A 113 11.38 -1.11 26.23
CA ASP A 113 10.70 -0.61 27.43
C ASP A 113 11.66 0.06 28.42
N SER A 114 12.95 0.22 28.07
CA SER A 114 13.98 0.76 28.94
C SER A 114 14.19 2.25 28.70
N GLU A 115 13.87 3.05 29.70
CA GLU A 115 14.13 4.49 29.68
C GLU A 115 15.62 4.80 29.48
N GLU A 116 16.52 4.06 30.17
CA GLU A 116 17.97 4.23 30.04
C GLU A 116 18.45 3.99 28.59
N GLY A 117 17.88 2.97 27.91
CA GLY A 117 18.17 2.70 26.49
C GLY A 117 17.81 3.87 25.58
N PHE A 118 16.63 4.45 25.77
CA PHE A 118 16.17 5.60 25.00
C PHE A 118 16.90 6.90 25.39
N GLN A 119 17.33 7.06 26.62
CA GLN A 119 18.20 8.19 27.02
C GLN A 119 19.58 8.10 26.37
N ARG A 120 20.15 6.88 26.19
CA ARG A 120 21.39 6.70 25.39
C ARG A 120 21.16 7.06 23.93
N LEU A 121 20.01 6.67 23.36
CA LEU A 121 19.64 7.03 22.00
C LEU A 121 19.48 8.54 21.85
N ASP A 122 18.77 9.20 22.77
CA ASP A 122 18.59 10.68 22.74
C ASP A 122 19.92 11.42 22.86
N ARG A 123 20.84 10.94 23.71
CA ARG A 123 22.19 11.52 23.77
C ARG A 123 22.93 11.42 22.44
N ALA A 124 22.91 10.25 21.80
CA ALA A 124 23.56 10.06 20.50
C ALA A 124 22.94 10.96 19.41
N ILE A 125 21.62 11.14 19.43
CA ILE A 125 20.92 12.07 18.53
C ILE A 125 21.33 13.52 18.82
N SER A 126 21.30 13.93 20.08
CA SER A 126 21.62 15.29 20.51
C SER A 126 23.08 15.66 20.23
N GLU A 127 24.03 14.74 20.41
CA GLU A 127 25.43 14.93 20.04
C GLU A 127 25.58 15.20 18.53
N HIS A 128 24.83 14.48 17.71
CA HIS A 128 24.83 14.73 16.27
C HIS A 128 24.20 16.09 15.93
N GLU A 129 23.05 16.42 16.51
CA GLU A 129 22.37 17.70 16.32
C GLU A 129 23.28 18.89 16.68
N ILE A 130 24.01 18.81 17.78
CA ILE A 130 25.00 19.81 18.20
C ILE A 130 26.17 19.89 17.20
N SER A 131 26.69 18.73 16.76
CA SER A 131 27.83 18.68 15.82
C SER A 131 27.57 19.34 14.49
N LYS A 132 26.29 19.36 14.04
CA LYS A 132 25.85 19.99 12.79
C LYS A 132 25.44 21.47 12.96
N ARG A 133 25.74 22.09 14.10
CA ARG A 133 25.43 23.49 14.42
C ARG A 133 23.95 23.85 14.26
N SER A 134 23.03 22.89 14.43
CA SER A 134 21.62 23.23 14.53
C SER A 134 21.42 24.06 15.80
N SER A 135 20.74 25.19 15.70
CA SER A 135 20.27 25.93 16.88
C SER A 135 19.40 24.98 17.71
N GLU A 136 19.51 25.09 19.04
CA GLU A 136 18.71 24.28 19.95
C GLU A 136 17.25 24.28 19.51
N GLY A 137 16.72 23.12 19.08
CA GLY A 137 15.32 22.95 18.72
C GLY A 137 14.91 23.02 17.26
N SER A 138 15.81 23.35 16.34
CA SER A 138 15.53 23.29 14.91
C SER A 138 15.76 21.89 14.32
N SER A 139 15.81 20.84 15.13
CA SER A 139 16.08 19.46 14.69
C SER A 139 14.82 18.72 14.29
N ARG A 140 14.94 17.92 13.23
CA ARG A 140 13.88 17.08 12.66
C ARG A 140 14.14 15.63 13.05
N ARG A 141 13.23 15.03 13.82
CA ARG A 141 13.37 13.66 14.32
C ARG A 141 12.29 12.76 13.74
N LEU A 142 12.68 11.79 12.90
CA LEU A 142 11.80 10.78 12.33
C LEU A 142 12.07 9.43 12.99
N PHE A 143 11.05 8.84 13.64
CA PHE A 143 11.12 7.52 14.24
C PHE A 143 10.35 6.52 13.36
N TYR A 144 11.05 5.56 12.78
CA TYR A 144 10.48 4.50 11.97
C TYR A 144 10.38 3.21 12.77
N LEU A 145 9.16 2.75 13.06
CA LEU A 145 8.88 1.58 13.88
C LEU A 145 8.83 0.31 13.00
N ALA A 146 10.00 -0.28 12.70
CA ALA A 146 10.13 -1.58 12.04
C ALA A 146 9.98 -2.73 13.05
N LEU A 147 8.88 -2.74 13.80
CA LEU A 147 8.64 -3.53 15.00
C LEU A 147 7.28 -4.24 14.95
N PRO A 148 7.08 -5.33 15.72
CA PRO A 148 5.74 -5.87 15.95
C PRO A 148 4.83 -4.88 16.69
N PRO A 149 3.52 -4.82 16.37
CA PRO A 149 2.57 -3.89 16.98
C PRO A 149 2.47 -4.01 18.51
N SER A 150 2.71 -5.20 19.04
CA SER A 150 2.66 -5.45 20.50
C SER A 150 3.61 -4.59 21.31
N VAL A 151 4.68 -4.06 20.69
CA VAL A 151 5.66 -3.19 21.38
C VAL A 151 5.46 -1.70 21.07
N TYR A 152 4.53 -1.33 20.18
CA TYR A 152 4.31 0.07 19.85
C TYR A 152 3.98 0.96 21.05
N PRO A 153 3.06 0.59 21.95
CA PRO A 153 2.71 1.44 23.10
C PRO A 153 3.91 1.77 23.98
N SER A 154 4.73 0.77 24.33
CA SER A 154 5.93 0.98 25.15
C SER A 154 6.98 1.82 24.43
N VAL A 155 7.26 1.54 23.16
CA VAL A 155 8.21 2.31 22.35
C VAL A 155 7.75 3.75 22.17
N CYS A 156 6.48 3.98 21.85
CA CYS A 156 5.91 5.33 21.72
C CYS A 156 6.00 6.12 23.03
N LYS A 157 5.74 5.46 24.18
CA LYS A 157 5.92 6.06 25.50
C LYS A 157 7.38 6.45 25.74
N MET A 158 8.34 5.59 25.42
CA MET A 158 9.77 5.90 25.57
C MET A 158 10.22 7.03 24.65
N ILE A 159 9.76 7.06 23.40
CA ILE A 159 10.03 8.19 22.48
C ILE A 159 9.48 9.49 23.08
N LYS A 160 8.22 9.48 23.54
CA LYS A 160 7.58 10.66 24.15
C LYS A 160 8.33 11.18 25.37
N THR A 161 8.78 10.27 26.23
CA THR A 161 9.46 10.63 27.50
C THR A 161 10.90 11.10 27.27
N CYS A 162 11.65 10.43 26.37
CA CYS A 162 13.10 10.61 26.28
C CYS A 162 13.56 11.35 25.03
N CYS A 163 12.88 11.16 23.87
CA CYS A 163 13.46 11.48 22.56
C CYS A 163 12.70 12.57 21.78
N MET A 164 11.73 13.24 22.41
CA MET A 164 11.04 14.35 21.74
C MET A 164 11.99 15.51 21.52
N ASN A 165 11.78 16.19 20.40
CA ASN A 165 12.40 17.49 20.23
C ASN A 165 11.89 18.45 21.33
N LYS A 166 12.82 19.08 22.04
CA LYS A 166 12.54 19.85 23.26
C LYS A 166 12.34 21.34 23.02
N SER A 167 12.36 21.80 21.78
CA SER A 167 12.35 23.23 21.48
C SER A 167 11.14 23.70 20.70
N ASP A 168 10.70 24.92 21.02
CA ASP A 168 9.62 25.66 20.33
C ASP A 168 10.07 26.32 19.02
N LEU A 169 11.32 26.15 18.60
CA LEU A 169 11.96 26.86 17.47
C LEU A 169 11.89 26.14 16.11
N GLY A 170 10.79 25.45 15.80
CA GLY A 170 10.54 24.98 14.43
C GLY A 170 11.03 23.56 14.10
N GLY A 171 11.48 22.78 15.09
CA GLY A 171 11.74 21.34 14.91
C GLY A 171 10.46 20.51 14.97
N TRP A 172 10.56 19.25 14.53
CA TRP A 172 9.42 18.32 14.61
C TRP A 172 9.85 16.90 14.99
N THR A 173 8.90 16.16 15.55
CA THR A 173 9.01 14.72 15.76
C THR A 173 7.88 14.03 15.02
N ARG A 174 8.21 13.09 14.14
CA ARG A 174 7.26 12.29 13.34
C ARG A 174 7.51 10.81 13.57
N ILE A 175 6.42 10.04 13.63
CA ILE A 175 6.46 8.61 13.92
C ILE A 175 5.82 7.86 12.76
N VAL A 176 6.59 6.97 12.18
CA VAL A 176 6.12 6.06 11.15
C VAL A 176 5.77 4.73 11.80
N VAL A 177 4.52 4.32 11.62
CA VAL A 177 3.95 3.09 12.18
C VAL A 177 3.62 2.14 11.04
N GLU A 178 4.14 0.91 11.14
CA GLU A 178 3.84 -0.16 10.19
C GLU A 178 2.58 -0.92 10.59
N LYS A 179 1.96 -1.53 9.59
CA LYS A 179 0.88 -2.50 9.83
C LYS A 179 1.41 -3.72 10.61
N PRO A 180 0.55 -4.44 11.34
CA PRO A 180 -0.90 -4.30 11.43
C PRO A 180 -1.38 -3.25 12.44
N PHE A 181 -2.55 -2.67 12.17
CA PHE A 181 -3.21 -1.72 13.07
C PHE A 181 -4.42 -2.38 13.76
N GLY A 182 -4.15 -3.38 14.61
CA GLY A 182 -5.17 -4.22 15.25
C GLY A 182 -5.56 -5.45 14.41
N LYS A 183 -6.46 -6.28 14.93
CA LYS A 183 -7.05 -7.46 14.28
C LYS A 183 -8.58 -7.38 14.12
N ASP A 184 -9.19 -6.38 14.75
CA ASP A 184 -10.59 -6.02 14.75
C ASP A 184 -10.75 -4.56 15.20
N LEU A 185 -11.98 -4.07 15.24
CA LEU A 185 -12.27 -2.69 15.64
C LEU A 185 -11.75 -2.36 17.05
N GLU A 186 -11.98 -3.25 18.03
CA GLU A 186 -11.63 -3.00 19.42
C GLU A 186 -10.12 -2.88 19.61
N SER A 187 -9.34 -3.82 19.10
CA SER A 187 -7.88 -3.79 19.19
C SER A 187 -7.25 -2.65 18.40
N ALA A 188 -7.85 -2.26 17.26
CA ALA A 188 -7.42 -1.12 16.46
C ALA A 188 -7.67 0.21 17.19
N GLU A 189 -8.84 0.38 17.80
CA GLU A 189 -9.18 1.56 18.60
C GLU A 189 -8.30 1.65 19.86
N GLN A 190 -8.05 0.53 20.52
CA GLN A 190 -7.15 0.47 21.68
C GLN A 190 -5.73 0.94 21.31
N LEU A 191 -5.16 0.37 20.24
CA LEU A 191 -3.82 0.76 19.77
C LEU A 191 -3.79 2.23 19.33
N SER A 192 -4.81 2.68 18.60
CA SER A 192 -4.90 4.06 18.13
C SER A 192 -5.05 5.06 19.27
N SER A 193 -5.78 4.69 20.33
CA SER A 193 -5.93 5.53 21.53
C SER A 193 -4.61 5.64 22.30
N GLN A 194 -3.93 4.51 22.54
CA GLN A 194 -2.64 4.48 23.25
C GLN A 194 -1.57 5.33 22.58
N ILE A 195 -1.54 5.34 21.23
CA ILE A 195 -0.58 6.17 20.49
C ILE A 195 -1.09 7.62 20.43
N GLY A 196 -2.39 7.84 20.23
CA GLY A 196 -3.00 9.17 20.14
C GLY A 196 -3.00 9.98 21.44
N GLU A 197 -2.88 9.33 22.62
CA GLU A 197 -2.64 10.01 23.89
C GLU A 197 -1.22 10.61 24.00
N LEU A 198 -0.28 10.08 23.22
CA LEU A 198 1.13 10.49 23.25
C LEU A 198 1.49 11.48 22.13
N PHE A 199 0.83 11.38 20.96
CA PHE A 199 1.18 12.13 19.75
C PHE A 199 -0.07 12.63 19.02
N ASP A 200 0.02 13.81 18.47
CA ASP A 200 -1.01 14.36 17.59
C ASP A 200 -1.07 13.58 16.25
N GLU A 201 -2.25 13.54 15.63
CA GLU A 201 -2.43 12.83 14.35
C GLU A 201 -1.49 13.37 13.24
N SER A 202 -1.13 14.65 13.29
CA SER A 202 -0.15 15.26 12.39
C SER A 202 1.28 14.72 12.52
N GLN A 203 1.58 14.05 13.65
CA GLN A 203 2.88 13.44 13.93
C GLN A 203 2.91 11.95 13.57
N ILE A 204 1.74 11.31 13.33
CA ILE A 204 1.61 9.88 13.12
C ILE A 204 1.42 9.56 11.64
N TYR A 205 2.30 8.71 11.09
CA TYR A 205 2.31 8.28 9.70
C TYR A 205 2.09 6.77 9.64
N ARG A 206 0.81 6.34 9.47
CA ARG A 206 0.46 4.92 9.35
C ARG A 206 0.67 4.49 7.91
N ILE A 207 1.70 3.67 7.68
CA ILE A 207 2.05 3.21 6.34
C ILE A 207 1.06 2.17 5.83
N ASP A 208 0.52 2.45 4.64
CA ASP A 208 0.07 1.45 3.69
C ASP A 208 0.93 1.59 2.41
N HIS A 209 1.87 0.67 2.21
CA HIS A 209 2.85 0.81 1.12
C HIS A 209 2.23 0.78 -0.28
N TYR A 210 0.99 0.24 -0.47
CA TYR A 210 0.31 0.33 -1.77
C TYR A 210 -0.09 1.76 -2.12
N LEU A 211 -0.38 2.60 -1.14
CA LEU A 211 -0.60 4.04 -1.40
C LEU A 211 0.66 4.74 -1.92
N GLY A 212 1.84 4.16 -1.66
CA GLY A 212 3.11 4.62 -2.23
C GLY A 212 3.39 4.14 -3.66
N LYS A 213 2.58 3.21 -4.22
CA LYS A 213 2.78 2.73 -5.60
C LYS A 213 2.37 3.76 -6.64
N GLU A 214 3.19 3.89 -7.70
CA GLU A 214 3.00 4.88 -8.77
C GLU A 214 1.61 4.81 -9.40
N LEU A 215 1.14 3.61 -9.78
CA LEU A 215 -0.17 3.44 -10.41
C LEU A 215 -1.35 3.74 -9.47
N VAL A 216 -1.18 3.52 -8.17
CA VAL A 216 -2.23 3.85 -7.18
C VAL A 216 -2.35 5.38 -7.05
N GLN A 217 -1.24 6.09 -6.96
CA GLN A 217 -1.23 7.55 -6.92
C GLN A 217 -1.75 8.16 -8.23
N ASN A 218 -1.40 7.55 -9.35
CA ASN A 218 -1.88 8.00 -10.67
C ASN A 218 -3.41 7.94 -10.82
N MET A 219 -4.12 7.14 -10.01
CA MET A 219 -5.59 7.11 -10.04
C MET A 219 -6.21 8.48 -9.75
N LEU A 220 -5.64 9.26 -8.84
CA LEU A 220 -6.11 10.63 -8.56
C LEU A 220 -5.96 11.52 -9.79
N VAL A 221 -4.76 11.50 -10.40
CA VAL A 221 -4.48 12.28 -11.61
C VAL A 221 -5.37 11.84 -12.76
N LEU A 222 -5.49 10.53 -12.99
CA LEU A 222 -6.30 9.97 -14.05
C LEU A 222 -7.77 10.38 -13.94
N ARG A 223 -8.35 10.25 -12.74
CA ARG A 223 -9.76 10.54 -12.52
C ARG A 223 -10.08 12.03 -12.57
N PHE A 224 -9.22 12.87 -12.02
CA PHE A 224 -9.56 14.27 -11.76
C PHE A 224 -8.88 15.28 -12.70
N ALA A 225 -7.84 14.88 -13.43
CA ALA A 225 -7.19 15.72 -14.43
C ALA A 225 -7.69 15.47 -15.87
N ASN A 226 -8.47 14.39 -16.11
CA ASN A 226 -8.92 14.04 -17.44
C ASN A 226 -10.44 14.19 -17.60
N ARG A 227 -10.87 15.08 -18.48
CA ARG A 227 -12.28 15.36 -18.78
C ARG A 227 -13.06 14.11 -19.20
N PHE A 228 -12.42 13.17 -19.86
CA PHE A 228 -13.01 11.93 -20.37
C PHE A 228 -13.66 11.08 -19.26
N PHE A 229 -13.03 10.97 -18.08
CA PHE A 229 -13.53 10.12 -17.00
C PHE A 229 -14.71 10.72 -16.24
N LEU A 230 -14.87 12.04 -16.21
CA LEU A 230 -15.90 12.71 -15.41
C LEU A 230 -17.34 12.19 -15.67
N PRO A 231 -17.83 12.10 -16.92
CA PRO A 231 -19.18 11.62 -17.21
C PRO A 231 -19.34 10.10 -17.10
N LEU A 232 -18.25 9.34 -17.15
CA LEU A 232 -18.30 7.88 -17.20
C LEU A 232 -18.16 7.21 -15.83
N TRP A 233 -17.69 7.94 -14.80
CA TRP A 233 -17.28 7.37 -13.52
C TRP A 233 -18.41 7.42 -12.49
N ASN A 234 -19.51 6.71 -12.77
CA ASN A 234 -20.71 6.67 -11.95
C ASN A 234 -21.58 5.45 -12.26
N ARG A 235 -22.63 5.24 -11.46
CA ARG A 235 -23.59 4.14 -11.57
C ARG A 235 -24.33 4.06 -12.90
N ASP A 236 -24.40 5.12 -13.66
CA ASP A 236 -25.11 5.13 -14.95
C ASP A 236 -24.31 4.43 -16.05
N ASN A 237 -22.97 4.41 -15.90
CA ASN A 237 -22.04 3.86 -16.88
C ASN A 237 -21.28 2.64 -16.40
N ILE A 238 -21.05 2.49 -15.07
CA ILE A 238 -20.29 1.38 -14.48
C ILE A 238 -21.25 0.30 -13.99
N GLU A 239 -20.99 -0.92 -14.40
CA GLU A 239 -21.75 -2.10 -13.99
C GLU A 239 -21.23 -2.70 -12.69
N ASN A 240 -19.92 -2.87 -12.58
CA ASN A 240 -19.26 -3.37 -11.39
C ASN A 240 -17.81 -2.90 -11.31
N VAL A 241 -17.27 -2.92 -10.10
CA VAL A 241 -15.85 -2.70 -9.82
C VAL A 241 -15.30 -3.94 -9.14
N GLN A 242 -14.17 -4.46 -9.63
CA GLN A 242 -13.50 -5.59 -9.02
C GLN A 242 -12.12 -5.19 -8.56
N ILE A 243 -11.76 -5.62 -7.36
CA ILE A 243 -10.42 -5.52 -6.80
C ILE A 243 -9.97 -6.92 -6.45
N VAL A 244 -8.97 -7.41 -7.17
CA VAL A 244 -8.59 -8.84 -7.16
C VAL A 244 -7.14 -8.98 -6.74
N PHE A 245 -6.90 -9.87 -5.77
CA PHE A 245 -5.57 -10.31 -5.38
C PHE A 245 -5.52 -11.83 -5.37
N ARG A 246 -4.61 -12.39 -6.13
CA ARG A 246 -4.40 -13.83 -6.25
C ARG A 246 -2.95 -14.16 -5.97
N GLU A 247 -2.77 -15.23 -5.21
CA GLU A 247 -1.48 -15.88 -4.99
C GLU A 247 -1.55 -17.31 -5.53
N ASP A 248 -0.54 -17.72 -6.27
CA ASP A 248 -0.42 -19.07 -6.83
C ASP A 248 0.30 -20.07 -5.90
N PHE A 249 0.63 -19.63 -4.70
CA PHE A 249 1.22 -20.41 -3.62
C PHE A 249 0.35 -20.39 -2.36
N GLY A 250 0.55 -21.37 -1.47
CA GLY A 250 -0.15 -21.52 -0.19
C GLY A 250 0.51 -20.75 0.95
N THR A 251 0.49 -21.31 2.15
CA THR A 251 1.11 -20.73 3.37
C THR A 251 2.60 -21.06 3.51
N GLU A 252 3.09 -22.05 2.76
CA GLU A 252 4.52 -22.45 2.67
C GLU A 252 5.20 -22.64 4.03
N GLY A 253 4.58 -23.45 4.92
CA GLY A 253 5.09 -23.77 6.25
C GLY A 253 4.83 -22.70 7.31
N ARG A 254 3.99 -21.70 7.01
CA ARG A 254 3.54 -20.67 7.95
C ARG A 254 2.04 -20.77 8.25
N GLY A 255 1.50 -21.97 8.14
CA GLY A 255 0.09 -22.25 8.34
C GLY A 255 -0.42 -21.80 9.69
N GLY A 256 0.26 -22.16 10.79
CA GLY A 256 -0.16 -21.78 12.14
C GLY A 256 -0.22 -20.28 12.39
N TYR A 257 0.74 -19.52 11.86
CA TYR A 257 0.67 -18.06 11.94
C TYR A 257 -0.50 -17.50 11.10
N PHE A 258 -0.68 -18.03 9.88
CA PHE A 258 -1.78 -17.61 9.01
C PHE A 258 -3.15 -17.97 9.61
N ASP A 259 -3.22 -19.07 10.37
CA ASP A 259 -4.44 -19.58 10.98
C ASP A 259 -5.04 -18.62 12.02
N GLU A 260 -4.18 -17.88 12.73
CA GLU A 260 -4.61 -16.85 13.70
C GLU A 260 -5.34 -15.67 13.03
N TYR A 261 -5.12 -15.44 11.74
CA TYR A 261 -5.59 -14.24 11.05
C TYR A 261 -6.57 -14.53 9.90
N GLY A 262 -6.32 -15.57 9.12
CA GLY A 262 -7.07 -15.89 7.92
C GLY A 262 -6.92 -14.87 6.79
N ILE A 263 -7.38 -15.22 5.58
CA ILE A 263 -7.18 -14.41 4.37
C ILE A 263 -7.68 -12.97 4.51
N ILE A 264 -8.77 -12.76 5.26
CA ILE A 264 -9.37 -11.44 5.43
C ILE A 264 -8.47 -10.55 6.28
N ARG A 265 -7.91 -11.06 7.39
CA ARG A 265 -6.96 -10.33 8.24
C ARG A 265 -5.53 -10.41 7.75
N ASP A 266 -5.06 -11.55 7.17
CA ASP A 266 -3.71 -11.71 6.63
C ASP A 266 -3.46 -10.70 5.52
N ILE A 267 -4.49 -10.41 4.79
CA ILE A 267 -4.57 -9.33 3.84
C ILE A 267 -4.50 -7.95 4.53
N ILE A 268 -4.79 -7.87 5.84
CA ILE A 268 -4.63 -6.65 6.66
C ILE A 268 -3.25 -6.59 7.34
N GLN A 269 -2.56 -7.71 7.58
CA GLN A 269 -1.63 -7.81 8.71
C GLN A 269 -0.17 -8.19 8.42
N ASN A 270 0.22 -8.81 7.32
CA ASN A 270 1.53 -9.47 7.22
C ASN A 270 2.62 -8.77 6.46
N HIS A 271 3.61 -8.22 7.19
CA HIS A 271 4.85 -7.68 6.63
C HIS A 271 6.14 -8.11 7.30
N LEU A 272 6.15 -9.00 8.26
CA LEU A 272 7.36 -9.20 9.05
C LEU A 272 8.42 -10.13 8.47
N LEU A 273 8.12 -10.97 7.46
CA LEU A 273 9.12 -11.93 6.97
C LEU A 273 8.97 -12.28 5.48
N GLN A 274 9.75 -11.62 4.66
CA GLN A 274 10.04 -11.90 3.24
C GLN A 274 9.10 -11.32 2.16
N ALA A 275 9.72 -10.44 1.45
CA ALA A 275 9.61 -9.92 0.07
C ALA A 275 8.68 -10.63 -0.92
N SER A 276 7.38 -10.78 -0.64
CA SER A 276 6.42 -10.93 -1.72
C SER A 276 4.99 -10.96 -1.18
N ILE A 277 4.30 -9.88 -1.44
CA ILE A 277 2.86 -9.63 -1.34
C ILE A 277 2.33 -9.35 0.06
N PRO A 278 1.90 -8.12 0.27
CA PRO A 278 1.34 -7.64 1.51
C PRO A 278 -0.16 -7.37 1.45
N ASP A 279 -0.79 -7.44 2.59
CA ASP A 279 -1.99 -6.71 3.08
C ASP A 279 -3.05 -6.29 2.06
N ILE A 280 -4.05 -7.11 1.83
CA ILE A 280 -4.99 -6.88 0.75
C ILE A 280 -6.27 -6.15 1.17
N ILE A 281 -6.85 -6.31 2.37
CA ILE A 281 -8.13 -5.62 2.70
C ILE A 281 -7.95 -4.13 2.98
N PHE A 282 -6.95 -3.73 3.74
CA PHE A 282 -6.68 -2.31 3.88
C PHE A 282 -6.35 -1.68 2.52
N ILE A 283 -5.58 -2.42 1.71
CA ILE A 283 -5.32 -2.08 0.32
C ILE A 283 -6.62 -2.01 -0.48
N TYR A 284 -7.49 -3.01 -0.32
CA TYR A 284 -8.79 -3.01 -1.00
C TYR A 284 -9.60 -1.78 -0.67
N LEU A 285 -9.71 -1.46 0.61
CA LEU A 285 -10.48 -0.31 1.05
C LEU A 285 -9.82 1.01 0.64
N GLN A 286 -8.49 1.11 0.70
CA GLN A 286 -7.78 2.29 0.22
C GLN A 286 -7.93 2.49 -1.28
N VAL A 287 -7.75 1.42 -2.05
CA VAL A 287 -7.95 1.43 -3.50
C VAL A 287 -9.43 1.67 -3.84
N LEU A 288 -10.36 1.03 -3.11
CA LEU A 288 -11.80 1.27 -3.26
C LEU A 288 -12.12 2.74 -3.03
N CYS A 289 -11.58 3.35 -1.98
CA CYS A 289 -11.77 4.78 -1.72
C CYS A 289 -11.26 5.64 -2.87
N LEU A 290 -10.05 5.37 -3.39
CA LEU A 290 -9.50 6.11 -4.53
C LEU A 290 -10.34 5.92 -5.81
N VAL A 291 -10.95 4.75 -6.00
CA VAL A 291 -11.89 4.50 -7.11
C VAL A 291 -13.22 5.22 -6.88
N ALA A 292 -13.73 5.24 -5.64
CA ALA A 292 -15.11 5.63 -5.36
C ALA A 292 -15.26 7.08 -4.88
N MET A 293 -14.21 7.72 -4.34
CA MET A 293 -14.30 9.05 -3.73
C MET A 293 -14.72 10.15 -4.71
N GLU A 294 -15.32 11.20 -4.18
CA GLU A 294 -15.58 12.44 -4.93
C GLU A 294 -14.26 13.21 -5.16
N LYS A 295 -14.31 14.18 -6.05
CA LYS A 295 -13.16 15.05 -6.30
C LYS A 295 -12.87 15.89 -5.06
N PRO A 296 -11.70 15.76 -4.42
CA PRO A 296 -11.35 16.60 -3.29
C PRO A 296 -11.22 18.07 -3.71
N ILE A 297 -11.49 18.99 -2.78
CA ILE A 297 -11.41 20.43 -3.06
C ILE A 297 -9.99 20.93 -3.30
N SER A 298 -8.99 20.20 -2.84
CA SER A 298 -7.56 20.42 -3.16
C SER A 298 -6.74 19.15 -2.88
N LEU A 299 -5.46 19.19 -3.23
CA LEU A 299 -4.50 18.11 -2.94
C LEU A 299 -3.95 18.14 -1.50
N LYS A 300 -4.52 18.95 -0.60
CA LYS A 300 -4.15 18.89 0.82
C LYS A 300 -4.51 17.52 1.40
N PRO A 301 -3.65 16.95 2.25
CA PRO A 301 -3.87 15.62 2.82
C PRO A 301 -5.25 15.42 3.46
N GLU A 302 -5.72 16.41 4.23
CA GLU A 302 -7.02 16.36 4.91
C GLU A 302 -8.17 16.20 3.92
N HIS A 303 -8.16 16.97 2.83
CA HIS A 303 -9.24 16.95 1.83
C HIS A 303 -9.32 15.62 1.09
N ILE A 304 -8.19 14.97 0.83
CA ILE A 304 -8.14 13.64 0.22
C ILE A 304 -8.64 12.59 1.21
N ARG A 305 -8.17 12.64 2.46
CA ARG A 305 -8.54 11.68 3.51
C ARG A 305 -10.02 11.82 3.91
N ASP A 306 -10.56 13.05 3.93
CA ASP A 306 -12.00 13.27 4.17
C ASP A 306 -12.87 12.60 3.10
N GLU A 307 -12.51 12.72 1.82
CA GLU A 307 -13.26 12.03 0.76
C GLU A 307 -13.17 10.51 0.86
N LYS A 308 -12.04 9.95 1.29
CA LYS A 308 -11.92 8.51 1.55
C LYS A 308 -12.84 8.05 2.70
N VAL A 309 -12.86 8.79 3.81
CA VAL A 309 -13.73 8.49 4.96
C VAL A 309 -15.21 8.52 4.56
N LYS A 310 -15.65 9.52 3.77
CA LYS A 310 -17.03 9.58 3.26
C LYS A 310 -17.43 8.32 2.49
N VAL A 311 -16.52 7.78 1.67
CA VAL A 311 -16.79 6.53 0.95
C VAL A 311 -16.98 5.39 1.93
N LEU A 312 -16.07 5.21 2.89
CA LEU A 312 -16.13 4.11 3.87
C LEU A 312 -17.40 4.19 4.72
N GLN A 313 -17.78 5.38 5.17
CA GLN A 313 -19.01 5.60 5.93
C GLN A 313 -20.29 5.32 5.12
N SER A 314 -20.21 5.35 3.80
CA SER A 314 -21.31 5.04 2.90
C SER A 314 -21.42 3.53 2.56
N VAL A 315 -20.47 2.70 3.02
CA VAL A 315 -20.53 1.26 2.81
C VAL A 315 -21.58 0.66 3.74
N VAL A 316 -22.53 -0.09 3.17
CA VAL A 316 -23.57 -0.78 3.96
C VAL A 316 -23.02 -2.07 4.57
N PRO A 317 -23.60 -2.57 5.69
CA PRO A 317 -23.19 -3.83 6.30
C PRO A 317 -23.20 -5.00 5.33
N ILE A 318 -22.18 -5.85 5.41
CA ILE A 318 -22.03 -7.04 4.56
C ILE A 318 -23.05 -8.10 5.00
N THR A 319 -23.82 -8.64 4.05
CA THR A 319 -24.75 -9.75 4.28
C THR A 319 -24.10 -11.09 3.94
N ASP A 320 -24.67 -12.20 4.44
CA ASP A 320 -24.14 -13.54 4.19
C ASP A 320 -24.19 -13.94 2.72
N GLU A 321 -25.20 -13.45 2.02
CA GLU A 321 -25.39 -13.71 0.58
C GLU A 321 -24.33 -13.03 -0.28
N GLU A 322 -23.59 -12.09 0.29
CA GLU A 322 -22.55 -11.31 -0.36
C GLU A 322 -21.13 -11.78 -0.03
N VAL A 323 -21.00 -12.94 0.64
CA VAL A 323 -19.71 -13.48 1.05
C VAL A 323 -19.59 -14.95 0.66
N VAL A 324 -18.44 -15.31 0.07
CA VAL A 324 -18.02 -16.70 -0.12
C VAL A 324 -16.61 -16.85 0.43
N LEU A 325 -16.45 -17.75 1.40
CA LEU A 325 -15.18 -18.10 1.99
C LEU A 325 -14.71 -19.46 1.46
N GLY A 326 -13.40 -19.64 1.34
CA GLY A 326 -12.83 -20.91 0.92
C GLY A 326 -11.56 -21.26 1.68
N GLN A 327 -11.27 -22.57 1.77
CA GLN A 327 -10.01 -23.10 2.27
C GLN A 327 -9.44 -24.07 1.25
N TYR A 328 -8.18 -23.93 0.84
CA TYR A 328 -7.60 -24.84 -0.16
C TYR A 328 -7.34 -26.23 0.44
N GLU A 329 -7.57 -27.27 -0.36
CA GLU A 329 -7.27 -28.66 -0.01
C GLU A 329 -5.76 -28.81 0.30
N GLY A 330 -5.42 -29.45 1.43
CA GLY A 330 -4.03 -29.54 1.92
C GLY A 330 -3.60 -28.41 2.86
N TYR A 331 -4.46 -27.43 3.16
CA TYR A 331 -4.13 -26.37 4.12
C TYR A 331 -3.83 -26.92 5.52
N ARG A 332 -4.60 -27.92 5.96
CA ARG A 332 -4.47 -28.56 7.27
C ARG A 332 -3.35 -29.62 7.33
N ASP A 333 -2.69 -29.91 6.21
CA ASP A 333 -1.52 -30.81 6.19
C ASP A 333 -0.28 -30.13 6.81
N ASP A 334 -0.32 -28.81 7.00
CA ASP A 334 0.71 -28.08 7.73
C ASP A 334 0.60 -28.42 9.25
N PRO A 335 1.64 -29.02 9.86
CA PRO A 335 1.58 -29.49 11.26
C PRO A 335 1.36 -28.37 12.29
N THR A 336 1.46 -27.11 11.88
CA THR A 336 1.21 -25.93 12.74
C THR A 336 -0.23 -25.44 12.68
N VAL A 337 -1.06 -26.02 11.78
CA VAL A 337 -2.49 -25.68 11.63
C VAL A 337 -3.35 -26.70 12.39
N PRO A 338 -4.35 -26.26 13.18
CA PRO A 338 -5.28 -27.18 13.82
C PRO A 338 -6.09 -28.03 12.80
N ASP A 339 -6.31 -29.31 13.12
CA ASP A 339 -7.03 -30.25 12.25
C ASP A 339 -8.46 -29.80 11.93
N ASP A 340 -9.08 -29.05 12.85
CA ASP A 340 -10.46 -28.54 12.75
C ASP A 340 -10.52 -27.08 12.26
N SER A 341 -9.41 -26.50 11.82
CA SER A 341 -9.35 -25.10 11.36
C SER A 341 -10.38 -24.81 10.26
N ASN A 342 -11.16 -23.77 10.45
CA ASN A 342 -12.08 -23.20 9.47
C ASN A 342 -11.54 -21.89 8.85
N THR A 343 -10.29 -21.58 9.11
CA THR A 343 -9.67 -20.33 8.67
C THR A 343 -9.72 -20.18 7.15
N PRO A 344 -10.30 -19.10 6.62
CA PRO A 344 -10.41 -18.93 5.18
C PRO A 344 -9.06 -18.58 4.56
N THR A 345 -8.69 -19.31 3.50
CA THR A 345 -7.54 -19.03 2.62
C THR A 345 -7.98 -18.36 1.32
N PHE A 346 -9.30 -18.15 1.17
CA PHE A 346 -9.94 -17.46 0.06
C PHE A 346 -11.17 -16.73 0.56
N ALA A 347 -11.39 -15.53 0.03
CA ALA A 347 -12.61 -14.77 0.26
C ALA A 347 -13.04 -14.02 -1.00
N THR A 348 -14.33 -14.02 -1.28
CA THR A 348 -14.97 -13.08 -2.19
C THR A 348 -16.09 -12.38 -1.43
N THR A 349 -16.08 -11.06 -1.44
CA THR A 349 -17.06 -10.23 -0.75
C THR A 349 -17.55 -9.13 -1.68
N ILE A 350 -18.86 -8.87 -1.67
CA ILE A 350 -19.44 -7.74 -2.38
C ILE A 350 -19.71 -6.62 -1.37
N LEU A 351 -19.13 -5.46 -1.61
CA LEU A 351 -19.46 -4.24 -0.88
C LEU A 351 -20.41 -3.38 -1.70
N ARG A 352 -21.31 -2.68 -1.03
CA ARG A 352 -22.23 -1.73 -1.64
C ARG A 352 -22.05 -0.37 -1.00
N ILE A 353 -21.94 0.66 -1.83
CA ILE A 353 -21.78 2.05 -1.40
C ILE A 353 -23.09 2.78 -1.61
N HIS A 354 -23.73 3.20 -0.52
CA HIS A 354 -25.01 3.88 -0.53
C HIS A 354 -24.82 5.39 -0.66
N ASN A 355 -24.60 5.84 -1.89
CA ASN A 355 -24.53 7.27 -2.25
C ASN A 355 -25.00 7.49 -3.69
N GLU A 356 -25.18 8.74 -4.07
CA GLU A 356 -25.69 9.13 -5.39
C GLU A 356 -24.87 8.56 -6.54
N ARG A 357 -23.55 8.51 -6.41
CA ARG A 357 -22.65 8.05 -7.47
C ARG A 357 -22.66 6.53 -7.65
N TRP A 358 -22.82 5.75 -6.58
CA TRP A 358 -22.54 4.31 -6.58
C TRP A 358 -23.72 3.41 -6.21
N GLU A 359 -24.88 3.99 -5.87
CA GLU A 359 -26.06 3.20 -5.54
C GLU A 359 -26.33 2.14 -6.61
N GLY A 360 -26.41 0.87 -6.18
CA GLY A 360 -26.64 -0.28 -7.05
C GLY A 360 -25.41 -0.88 -7.73
N VAL A 361 -24.23 -0.22 -7.68
CA VAL A 361 -22.99 -0.77 -8.26
C VAL A 361 -22.29 -1.68 -7.24
N PRO A 362 -22.08 -2.97 -7.54
CA PRO A 362 -21.34 -3.88 -6.67
C PRO A 362 -19.82 -3.62 -6.76
N PHE A 363 -19.18 -3.54 -5.60
CA PHE A 363 -17.73 -3.53 -5.45
C PHE A 363 -17.28 -4.92 -4.99
N ILE A 364 -16.71 -5.69 -5.88
CA ILE A 364 -16.34 -7.09 -5.67
C ILE A 364 -14.89 -7.17 -5.21
N LEU A 365 -14.67 -7.60 -3.98
CA LEU A 365 -13.35 -7.85 -3.43
C LEU A 365 -13.07 -9.35 -3.51
N LYS A 366 -11.98 -9.76 -4.15
CA LYS A 366 -11.60 -11.17 -4.28
C LYS A 366 -10.14 -11.38 -3.90
N ALA A 367 -9.91 -12.22 -2.89
CA ALA A 367 -8.58 -12.59 -2.42
C ALA A 367 -8.44 -14.12 -2.29
N GLY A 368 -7.24 -14.67 -2.52
CA GLY A 368 -7.01 -16.08 -2.26
C GLY A 368 -5.60 -16.54 -2.50
N LYS A 369 -5.22 -17.59 -1.75
CA LYS A 369 -3.96 -18.33 -1.85
C LYS A 369 -4.13 -19.62 -2.66
N ALA A 370 -3.02 -20.21 -3.10
CA ALA A 370 -3.01 -21.45 -3.89
C ALA A 370 -3.95 -21.42 -5.11
N LEU A 371 -4.07 -20.25 -5.77
CA LEU A 371 -4.90 -20.08 -6.96
C LEU A 371 -4.11 -20.33 -8.26
N ASN A 372 -4.79 -20.27 -9.39
CA ASN A 372 -4.22 -20.55 -10.72
C ASN A 372 -3.32 -19.45 -11.29
N SER A 373 -3.16 -18.34 -10.59
CA SER A 373 -2.35 -17.22 -11.06
C SER A 373 -2.03 -16.25 -9.94
N ARG A 374 -0.88 -15.58 -10.04
CA ARG A 374 -0.48 -14.48 -9.16
C ARG A 374 -0.79 -13.15 -9.83
N LYS A 375 -1.68 -12.35 -9.22
CA LYS A 375 -1.96 -11.00 -9.72
C LYS A 375 -2.68 -10.11 -8.72
N ALA A 376 -2.40 -8.81 -8.84
CA ALA A 376 -3.15 -7.76 -8.17
C ALA A 376 -3.65 -6.76 -9.21
N GLU A 377 -4.97 -6.61 -9.34
CA GLU A 377 -5.58 -5.74 -10.35
C GLU A 377 -6.91 -5.16 -9.90
N ILE A 378 -7.20 -3.97 -10.43
CA ILE A 378 -8.49 -3.31 -10.30
C ILE A 378 -9.13 -3.35 -11.68
N ARG A 379 -10.38 -3.81 -11.77
CA ARG A 379 -11.17 -3.85 -13.00
C ARG A 379 -12.43 -3.05 -12.82
N ILE A 380 -12.69 -2.14 -13.71
CA ILE A 380 -13.90 -1.35 -13.78
C ILE A 380 -14.61 -1.75 -15.06
N GLN A 381 -15.71 -2.46 -14.92
CA GLN A 381 -16.51 -2.96 -16.03
C GLN A 381 -17.63 -1.97 -16.33
N PHE A 382 -17.70 -1.51 -17.57
CA PHE A 382 -18.75 -0.62 -18.03
C PHE A 382 -20.01 -1.40 -18.40
N LYS A 383 -21.16 -0.74 -18.37
CA LYS A 383 -22.43 -1.31 -18.83
C LYS A 383 -22.41 -1.64 -20.31
N ASP A 384 -23.34 -2.50 -20.70
CA ASP A 384 -23.51 -2.86 -22.11
C ASP A 384 -23.93 -1.64 -22.95
N VAL A 385 -23.53 -1.61 -24.22
CA VAL A 385 -23.91 -0.56 -25.15
C VAL A 385 -25.40 -0.70 -25.50
N PRO A 386 -26.24 0.29 -25.19
CA PRO A 386 -27.66 0.21 -25.56
C PRO A 386 -27.83 0.13 -27.08
N GLY A 387 -28.65 -0.81 -27.56
CA GLY A 387 -28.93 -0.97 -28.98
C GLY A 387 -27.71 -1.40 -29.81
N ASP A 388 -26.81 -2.18 -29.25
CA ASP A 388 -25.59 -2.67 -29.89
C ASP A 388 -25.88 -3.37 -31.23
N ILE A 389 -25.61 -2.68 -32.36
CA ILE A 389 -25.81 -3.18 -33.73
C ILE A 389 -24.77 -4.24 -34.13
N PHE A 390 -23.62 -4.31 -33.46
CA PHE A 390 -22.55 -5.26 -33.71
C PHE A 390 -22.68 -6.55 -32.91
N ARG A 391 -23.61 -6.60 -31.95
CA ARG A 391 -23.84 -7.73 -31.05
C ARG A 391 -22.58 -8.14 -30.29
N CYS A 392 -21.82 -7.16 -29.80
CA CYS A 392 -20.53 -7.32 -29.14
C CYS A 392 -20.61 -7.97 -27.75
N ILE A 393 -21.79 -8.17 -27.18
CA ILE A 393 -22.00 -8.80 -25.86
C ILE A 393 -21.25 -10.13 -25.72
N LYS A 394 -21.14 -10.90 -26.80
CA LYS A 394 -20.37 -12.15 -26.83
C LYS A 394 -18.86 -11.97 -26.70
N GLN A 395 -18.35 -10.78 -26.96
CA GLN A 395 -16.92 -10.46 -26.92
C GLN A 395 -16.51 -9.90 -25.55
N GLY A 396 -17.47 -9.53 -24.73
CA GLY A 396 -17.26 -8.97 -23.39
C GLY A 396 -17.41 -7.45 -23.34
N ARG A 397 -17.65 -6.94 -22.15
CA ARG A 397 -17.83 -5.52 -21.88
C ARG A 397 -16.55 -4.73 -22.03
N ASN A 398 -16.69 -3.42 -22.22
CA ASN A 398 -15.56 -2.53 -22.08
C ASN A 398 -15.09 -2.53 -20.62
N GLU A 399 -13.77 -2.53 -20.41
CA GLU A 399 -13.16 -2.51 -19.08
C GLU A 399 -12.03 -1.49 -19.03
N PHE A 400 -11.91 -0.82 -17.91
CA PHE A 400 -10.67 -0.14 -17.53
C PHE A 400 -9.97 -0.98 -16.48
N VAL A 401 -8.73 -1.36 -16.76
CA VAL A 401 -7.93 -2.25 -15.91
C VAL A 401 -6.67 -1.55 -15.44
N ILE A 402 -6.43 -1.59 -14.12
CA ILE A 402 -5.21 -1.15 -13.49
C ILE A 402 -4.56 -2.39 -12.88
N ARG A 403 -3.46 -2.82 -13.44
CA ARG A 403 -2.68 -3.96 -12.96
C ARG A 403 -1.54 -3.47 -12.09
N LEU A 404 -1.58 -3.86 -10.82
CA LEU A 404 -0.56 -3.51 -9.84
C LEU A 404 0.57 -4.55 -9.76
N GLN A 405 0.26 -5.82 -10.11
CA GLN A 405 1.22 -6.95 -10.15
C GLN A 405 0.69 -8.08 -11.05
N PRO A 406 1.56 -8.85 -11.71
CA PRO A 406 2.91 -8.50 -12.11
C PRO A 406 2.89 -7.46 -13.23
N SER A 407 4.02 -6.81 -13.49
CA SER A 407 4.16 -5.86 -14.60
C SER A 407 3.09 -4.77 -14.60
N GLU A 408 3.38 -3.70 -13.88
CA GLU A 408 2.45 -2.56 -13.71
C GLU A 408 1.98 -2.02 -15.06
N ALA A 409 0.66 -1.93 -15.25
CA ALA A 409 0.04 -1.46 -16.48
C ALA A 409 -1.36 -0.88 -16.23
N MET A 410 -1.74 0.08 -17.05
CA MET A 410 -3.12 0.54 -17.18
C MET A 410 -3.56 0.35 -18.62
N TYR A 411 -4.75 -0.17 -18.85
CA TYR A 411 -5.28 -0.32 -20.19
C TYR A 411 -6.81 -0.29 -20.20
N MET A 412 -7.36 0.19 -21.30
CA MET A 412 -8.78 0.07 -21.61
C MET A 412 -8.99 -1.04 -22.62
N LYS A 413 -9.89 -1.97 -22.32
CA LYS A 413 -10.37 -2.99 -23.26
C LYS A 413 -11.55 -2.41 -24.02
N LEU A 414 -11.41 -2.35 -25.32
CA LEU A 414 -12.39 -1.78 -26.23
C LEU A 414 -12.72 -2.76 -27.34
N THR A 415 -13.93 -2.67 -27.87
CA THR A 415 -14.30 -3.37 -29.09
C THR A 415 -13.88 -2.53 -30.29
N VAL A 416 -13.10 -3.12 -31.20
CA VAL A 416 -12.62 -2.48 -32.42
C VAL A 416 -12.93 -3.34 -33.63
N LYS A 417 -12.90 -2.73 -34.83
CA LYS A 417 -12.99 -3.49 -36.06
C LYS A 417 -11.73 -4.33 -36.28
N GLN A 418 -11.89 -5.61 -36.54
CA GLN A 418 -10.77 -6.45 -36.96
C GLN A 418 -10.22 -5.95 -38.31
N PRO A 419 -8.90 -5.85 -38.50
CA PRO A 419 -8.33 -5.50 -39.79
C PRO A 419 -8.77 -6.49 -40.87
N GLY A 420 -9.21 -5.97 -42.03
CA GLY A 420 -9.73 -6.75 -43.13
C GLY A 420 -10.91 -6.07 -43.85
N LEU A 421 -11.47 -6.75 -44.81
CA LEU A 421 -12.57 -6.22 -45.64
C LEU A 421 -13.94 -6.32 -44.95
N GLU A 422 -14.08 -7.23 -44.00
CA GLU A 422 -15.33 -7.47 -43.28
C GLU A 422 -15.47 -6.59 -42.04
N MET A 423 -16.73 -6.34 -41.63
CA MET A 423 -17.06 -5.59 -40.39
C MET A 423 -17.09 -6.50 -39.17
N GLN A 424 -16.09 -7.37 -39.02
CA GLN A 424 -15.93 -8.18 -37.82
C GLN A 424 -15.34 -7.36 -36.69
N THR A 425 -15.79 -7.63 -35.46
CA THR A 425 -15.33 -6.96 -34.27
C THR A 425 -14.46 -7.88 -33.41
N VAL A 426 -13.49 -7.28 -32.74
CA VAL A 426 -12.57 -7.97 -31.82
C VAL A 426 -12.30 -7.07 -30.60
N GLN A 427 -12.03 -7.65 -29.42
CA GLN A 427 -11.50 -6.89 -28.30
C GLN A 427 -10.03 -6.55 -28.52
N SER A 428 -9.69 -5.30 -28.25
CA SER A 428 -8.32 -4.80 -28.24
C SER A 428 -8.13 -3.84 -27.07
N GLU A 429 -6.91 -3.38 -26.85
CA GLU A 429 -6.58 -2.50 -25.74
C GLU A 429 -5.95 -1.19 -26.19
N LEU A 430 -6.26 -0.13 -25.43
CA LEU A 430 -5.47 1.09 -25.37
C LEU A 430 -4.60 0.99 -24.11
N ASP A 431 -3.31 0.78 -24.30
CA ASP A 431 -2.35 0.50 -23.23
C ASP A 431 -1.57 1.75 -22.82
N LEU A 432 -1.43 1.94 -21.50
CA LEU A 432 -0.59 2.95 -20.87
C LEU A 432 0.40 2.25 -19.93
N SER A 433 1.38 1.56 -20.51
CA SER A 433 2.44 0.88 -19.75
C SER A 433 3.58 1.85 -19.39
N TYR A 434 3.72 2.16 -18.12
CA TYR A 434 4.71 3.13 -17.62
C TYR A 434 6.14 2.72 -17.96
N GLY A 435 6.52 1.46 -17.73
CA GLY A 435 7.86 0.96 -18.00
C GLY A 435 8.31 1.09 -19.45
N GLN A 436 7.36 1.08 -20.38
CA GLN A 436 7.66 1.24 -21.81
C GLN A 436 7.65 2.70 -22.25
N ARG A 437 6.70 3.51 -21.74
CA ARG A 437 6.57 4.92 -22.14
C ARG A 437 7.65 5.81 -21.54
N TYR A 438 8.08 5.48 -20.33
CA TYR A 438 9.05 6.28 -19.58
C TYR A 438 10.38 5.54 -19.43
N GLN A 439 10.92 5.04 -20.54
CA GLN A 439 12.22 4.37 -20.58
C GLN A 439 13.33 5.27 -20.01
N GLY A 440 14.13 4.71 -19.11
CA GLY A 440 15.21 5.44 -18.44
C GLY A 440 14.78 6.31 -17.25
N VAL A 441 13.48 6.33 -16.91
CA VAL A 441 12.98 6.89 -15.65
C VAL A 441 12.95 5.78 -14.61
N SER A 442 13.67 5.95 -13.51
CA SER A 442 13.56 5.06 -12.35
C SER A 442 12.28 5.39 -11.61
N ILE A 443 11.32 4.45 -11.59
CA ILE A 443 10.10 4.57 -10.77
C ILE A 443 10.51 4.24 -9.33
N PRO A 444 10.32 5.16 -8.36
CA PRO A 444 10.65 4.90 -6.96
C PRO A 444 9.82 3.75 -6.39
N GLU A 445 10.43 2.97 -5.50
CA GLU A 445 9.65 2.01 -4.71
C GLU A 445 8.72 2.73 -3.72
N ALA A 446 7.65 2.06 -3.33
CA ALA A 446 6.63 2.62 -2.44
C ALA A 446 7.22 3.15 -1.11
N TYR A 447 8.18 2.44 -0.52
CA TYR A 447 8.82 2.86 0.74
C TYR A 447 9.67 4.12 0.60
N GLU A 448 10.36 4.29 -0.54
CA GLU A 448 11.11 5.52 -0.83
C GLU A 448 10.18 6.73 -0.79
N ARG A 449 9.04 6.62 -1.49
CA ARG A 449 8.04 7.70 -1.54
C ARG A 449 7.46 8.01 -0.17
N LEU A 450 7.02 7.00 0.58
CA LEU A 450 6.38 7.21 1.88
C LEU A 450 7.34 7.78 2.94
N ILE A 451 8.59 7.34 2.94
CA ILE A 451 9.62 7.94 3.81
C ILE A 451 9.87 9.41 3.42
N LEU A 452 9.96 9.69 2.12
CA LEU A 452 10.13 11.07 1.64
C LEU A 452 8.92 11.95 1.98
N ASP A 453 7.69 11.43 1.81
CA ASP A 453 6.47 12.14 2.18
C ASP A 453 6.44 12.42 3.70
N THR A 454 6.88 11.46 4.53
CA THR A 454 7.03 11.68 5.97
C THR A 454 8.03 12.80 6.28
N ILE A 455 9.17 12.84 5.58
CA ILE A 455 10.17 13.90 5.78
C ILE A 455 9.61 15.26 5.36
N LYS A 456 8.80 15.32 4.30
CA LYS A 456 8.13 16.54 3.82
C LYS A 456 6.90 16.95 4.63
N GLY A 457 6.37 16.07 5.48
CA GLY A 457 5.14 16.33 6.24
C GLY A 457 3.85 16.10 5.45
N ASP A 458 3.94 15.44 4.30
CA ASP A 458 2.79 15.11 3.49
C ASP A 458 2.13 13.81 3.94
N GLN A 459 0.90 13.90 4.40
CA GLN A 459 0.14 12.75 4.91
C GLN A 459 -0.91 12.21 3.91
N GLN A 460 -0.95 12.66 2.67
CA GLN A 460 -1.97 12.24 1.70
C GLN A 460 -1.99 10.73 1.42
N HIS A 461 -0.84 10.06 1.55
CA HIS A 461 -0.67 8.62 1.29
C HIS A 461 -0.62 7.78 2.57
N PHE A 462 -1.03 8.35 3.72
CA PHE A 462 -1.06 7.66 5.00
C PHE A 462 -2.48 7.50 5.53
N VAL A 463 -2.70 6.44 6.31
CA VAL A 463 -4.01 6.11 6.87
C VAL A 463 -4.28 6.96 8.09
N ARG A 464 -5.43 7.65 8.11
CA ARG A 464 -5.89 8.45 9.25
C ARG A 464 -6.66 7.58 10.24
N ARG A 465 -6.71 7.97 11.52
CA ARG A 465 -7.35 7.19 12.59
C ARG A 465 -8.82 6.91 12.32
N ASP A 466 -9.59 7.90 11.87
CA ASP A 466 -11.02 7.72 11.56
C ASP A 466 -11.26 6.81 10.35
N GLU A 467 -10.41 6.90 9.34
CA GLU A 467 -10.40 6.01 8.18
C GLU A 467 -10.16 4.55 8.61
N LEU A 468 -9.17 4.33 9.49
CA LEU A 468 -8.87 3.02 10.06
C LEU A 468 -10.06 2.46 10.85
N LYS A 469 -10.70 3.29 11.68
CA LYS A 469 -11.86 2.92 12.48
C LYS A 469 -13.02 2.45 11.60
N VAL A 470 -13.44 3.27 10.64
CA VAL A 470 -14.56 2.93 9.76
C VAL A 470 -14.26 1.69 8.92
N ALA A 471 -13.01 1.52 8.47
CA ALA A 471 -12.60 0.32 7.74
C ALA A 471 -12.79 -0.95 8.58
N TRP A 472 -12.48 -0.92 9.87
CA TRP A 472 -12.73 -2.05 10.78
C TRP A 472 -14.22 -2.24 11.09
N GLU A 473 -15.01 -1.17 11.20
CA GLU A 473 -16.47 -1.26 11.39
C GLU A 473 -17.15 -2.08 10.27
N ILE A 474 -16.66 -1.98 9.04
CA ILE A 474 -17.20 -2.73 7.90
C ILE A 474 -16.98 -4.24 8.05
N PHE A 475 -15.79 -4.68 8.47
CA PHE A 475 -15.41 -6.10 8.43
C PHE A 475 -15.49 -6.81 9.77
N THR A 476 -15.40 -6.13 10.91
CA THR A 476 -15.40 -6.76 12.24
C THR A 476 -16.61 -7.64 12.49
N PRO A 477 -17.86 -7.28 12.10
CA PRO A 477 -19.01 -8.17 12.28
C PRO A 477 -18.87 -9.51 11.55
N LEU A 478 -18.37 -9.49 10.32
CA LEU A 478 -18.10 -10.71 9.54
C LEU A 478 -16.97 -11.53 10.18
N LEU A 479 -15.88 -10.89 10.61
CA LEU A 479 -14.75 -11.55 11.22
C LEU A 479 -15.12 -12.28 12.50
N HIS A 480 -15.92 -11.67 13.38
CA HIS A 480 -16.39 -12.29 14.61
C HIS A 480 -17.29 -13.51 14.34
N ARG A 481 -18.05 -13.51 13.27
CA ARG A 481 -18.89 -14.66 12.86
C ARG A 481 -18.05 -15.80 12.28
N ILE A 482 -16.96 -15.47 11.55
CA ILE A 482 -15.99 -16.47 11.08
C ILE A 482 -15.30 -17.11 12.28
N ASP A 483 -14.85 -16.32 13.25
CA ASP A 483 -14.17 -16.81 14.45
C ASP A 483 -15.07 -17.73 15.31
N LYS A 484 -16.38 -17.46 15.34
CA LYS A 484 -17.38 -18.31 15.99
C LYS A 484 -17.76 -19.56 15.18
N GLY A 485 -17.23 -19.71 13.95
CA GLY A 485 -17.57 -20.83 13.06
C GLY A 485 -18.98 -20.76 12.45
N GLU A 486 -19.66 -19.61 12.52
CA GLU A 486 -20.99 -19.38 11.94
C GLU A 486 -20.93 -19.32 10.40
N VAL A 487 -19.81 -18.85 9.84
CA VAL A 487 -19.54 -18.83 8.40
C VAL A 487 -18.44 -19.84 8.09
N LYS A 488 -18.77 -20.86 7.27
CA LYS A 488 -17.84 -21.95 6.95
C LYS A 488 -17.10 -21.71 5.64
N SER A 489 -15.83 -22.11 5.63
CA SER A 489 -15.00 -22.13 4.42
C SER A 489 -15.32 -23.33 3.54
N ILE A 490 -15.53 -23.11 2.25
CA ILE A 490 -15.79 -24.13 1.23
C ILE A 490 -14.42 -24.65 0.71
N PRO A 491 -14.22 -25.98 0.61
CA PRO A 491 -12.97 -26.49 0.09
C PRO A 491 -12.79 -26.17 -1.41
N TYR A 492 -11.56 -25.86 -1.83
CA TYR A 492 -11.21 -25.68 -3.24
C TYR A 492 -9.84 -26.29 -3.55
N LYS A 493 -9.65 -26.74 -4.80
CA LYS A 493 -8.41 -27.34 -5.25
C LYS A 493 -7.30 -26.29 -5.46
N PRO A 494 -6.06 -26.54 -4.97
CA PRO A 494 -4.91 -25.73 -5.34
C PRO A 494 -4.77 -25.61 -6.87
N GLY A 495 -4.35 -24.45 -7.34
CA GLY A 495 -4.26 -24.17 -8.78
C GLY A 495 -5.60 -23.90 -9.47
N SER A 496 -6.71 -23.87 -8.73
CA SER A 496 -8.03 -23.49 -9.25
C SER A 496 -8.28 -21.97 -9.20
N ARG A 497 -9.50 -21.58 -9.51
CA ARG A 497 -9.97 -20.18 -9.40
C ARG A 497 -10.55 -19.84 -8.02
N GLY A 498 -10.58 -20.81 -7.11
CA GLY A 498 -11.31 -20.77 -5.84
C GLY A 498 -12.60 -21.57 -5.89
N PRO A 499 -13.47 -21.46 -4.88
CA PRO A 499 -14.77 -22.14 -4.83
C PRO A 499 -15.66 -21.74 -6.03
N LYS A 500 -16.46 -22.70 -6.53
CA LYS A 500 -17.44 -22.44 -7.62
C LYS A 500 -18.51 -21.43 -7.22
N GLU A 501 -18.88 -21.43 -5.97
CA GLU A 501 -19.84 -20.52 -5.35
C GLU A 501 -19.39 -19.05 -5.48
N ALA A 502 -18.09 -18.82 -5.47
CA ALA A 502 -17.54 -17.48 -5.72
C ALA A 502 -17.80 -17.01 -7.16
N ASP A 503 -17.63 -17.88 -8.15
CA ASP A 503 -17.94 -17.53 -9.55
C ASP A 503 -19.46 -17.28 -9.71
N GLN A 504 -20.32 -18.06 -9.06
CA GLN A 504 -21.78 -17.84 -9.04
C GLN A 504 -22.14 -16.50 -8.40
N LEU A 505 -21.46 -16.13 -7.30
CA LEU A 505 -21.67 -14.84 -6.65
C LEU A 505 -21.28 -13.67 -7.59
N LEU A 506 -20.18 -13.81 -8.32
CA LEU A 506 -19.77 -12.81 -9.30
C LEU A 506 -20.81 -12.66 -10.44
N GLU A 507 -21.33 -13.77 -10.96
CA GLU A 507 -22.35 -13.75 -12.00
C GLU A 507 -23.64 -13.06 -11.52
N LYS A 508 -24.11 -13.37 -10.29
CA LYS A 508 -25.24 -12.67 -9.66
C LYS A 508 -25.01 -11.18 -9.49
N ALA A 509 -23.75 -10.78 -9.25
CA ALA A 509 -23.35 -9.37 -9.16
C ALA A 509 -23.15 -8.70 -10.54
N GLY A 510 -23.57 -9.35 -11.63
CA GLY A 510 -23.50 -8.78 -12.96
C GLY A 510 -22.12 -8.82 -13.61
N TYR A 511 -21.14 -9.52 -13.03
CA TYR A 511 -19.83 -9.67 -13.65
C TYR A 511 -19.91 -10.63 -14.84
N LEU A 512 -19.48 -10.16 -16.00
CA LEU A 512 -19.29 -10.98 -17.20
C LEU A 512 -17.80 -11.28 -17.39
N GLN A 513 -17.45 -12.56 -17.29
CA GLN A 513 -16.10 -13.00 -17.58
C GLN A 513 -15.86 -13.04 -19.10
N THR A 514 -14.83 -12.35 -19.56
CA THR A 514 -14.34 -12.49 -20.94
C THR A 514 -13.48 -13.74 -21.02
N HIS A 515 -13.94 -14.76 -21.74
CA HIS A 515 -13.18 -15.97 -22.00
C HIS A 515 -12.19 -15.74 -23.15
N GLY A 516 -10.98 -16.30 -23.03
CA GLY A 516 -9.98 -16.31 -24.10
C GLY A 516 -9.19 -15.02 -24.30
N TYR A 517 -9.49 -13.95 -23.56
CA TYR A 517 -8.69 -12.74 -23.63
C TYR A 517 -7.45 -12.82 -22.75
N ILE A 518 -6.28 -12.70 -23.36
CA ILE A 518 -4.99 -12.57 -22.68
C ILE A 518 -4.43 -11.20 -23.06
N TRP A 519 -4.19 -10.35 -22.05
CA TRP A 519 -3.45 -9.11 -22.27
C TRP A 519 -2.03 -9.44 -22.70
N ILE A 520 -1.65 -8.93 -23.85
CA ILE A 520 -0.30 -9.07 -24.40
C ILE A 520 0.41 -7.73 -24.18
N PRO A 521 1.53 -7.72 -23.39
CA PRO A 521 2.31 -6.50 -23.27
C PRO A 521 2.73 -6.01 -24.66
N PRO A 522 2.66 -4.70 -24.94
CA PRO A 522 3.17 -4.19 -26.20
C PRO A 522 4.63 -4.62 -26.39
N THR A 523 4.92 -5.28 -27.48
CA THR A 523 6.31 -5.57 -27.90
C THR A 523 6.89 -4.33 -28.54
N LEU A 524 8.12 -3.97 -28.17
CA LEU A 524 8.89 -2.89 -28.80
C LEU A 524 9.21 -3.19 -30.26
#